data_ccda315451471b2eb90d323de56f6ab2
#
_entry.id   ccda315451471b2eb90d323de56f6ab2
#
_cell.length_a   1.000
_cell.length_b   1.000
_cell.length_c   1.000
_cell.angle_alpha   90.00
_cell.angle_beta   90.00
_cell.angle_gamma   90.00
#
_symmetry.space_group_name_H-M   'P 1'
#
loop_
_entity.id
_entity.type
_entity.pdbx_description
1 polymer ?
#
loop_
_entity_poly.entity_id
_entity_poly.type
_entity_poly.pdbx_seq_one_letter_code
_entity_poly.pdbx_strand_id
1 'polypeptide(L)'
;MPSTPRRRDSSQYVLDSSWDFTAASTVREYSWTIRDAVFNPDGIFRPMILINNQFPGPLVECNEGDTIVVRVRNEAVNATAIHFHGMYQNGTNSMDGTVGITQCPIAPDTTFTYRFTVQGQSGTYWYHAHHSVQSSDGLLGPMVVHSPEETDSRDYVSDRVVMVQDHYHNTSAELLVDYLQPDQENDEPVPSSGLINGRNHRDCFEFDGWSCENSASRLSTLESLDLAPNQRHRLRFINTGAFAEFQVEVDEHPFHVTEVDGTAVHPAAFHRLNILPAQRYSVVVDTNVTSGGSFWLRARMITHCFARENPRLDPEVRAVVRYSRPDQAGGTSGEEPASRSWDEAVDVDCRDMDTTALRPVEIVAAPDATASMFLRANFEIGAWRLSRGMFNKSSWHGNISSPTLFRIAEAAQTDNKTALPEMTGVNTVVFNPETEFVYQTTGIQTVDIIISNFDDGAHPFHLHGHKFFVLKQSPTGYPPESTAELERELAASGALENPLRRDTVTVQGYGWAVVRAVLDNAGAWALRCHNAWHGESGMTMAVAARVETARGWEVAGEEARLCELPGIERGARPDDGIWVGNFG
;
A
#
# COMPACT_ATOMS: atom_id res chain seq x y z
N MET A 1 26.76 21.23 -1.62
CA MET A 1 26.87 20.16 -0.61
C MET A 1 25.49 19.53 -0.55
N PRO A 2 25.34 18.20 -0.52
CA PRO A 2 24.03 17.59 -0.29
C PRO A 2 23.51 18.08 1.08
N SER A 3 22.22 18.41 1.13
CA SER A 3 21.56 18.80 2.39
C SER A 3 21.60 17.62 3.38
N THR A 4 21.75 17.90 4.65
CA THR A 4 21.68 16.88 5.71
C THR A 4 20.30 16.20 5.68
N PRO A 5 20.22 14.87 5.86
CA PRO A 5 18.95 14.17 6.05
C PRO A 5 18.10 14.80 7.14
N ARG A 6 16.80 14.89 6.91
CA ARG A 6 15.86 15.52 7.86
C ARG A 6 14.56 14.75 7.98
N ARG A 7 13.99 14.78 9.18
CA ARG A 7 12.60 14.39 9.39
C ARG A 7 11.68 15.42 8.74
N ARG A 8 10.59 14.95 8.19
CA ARG A 8 9.52 15.82 7.74
C ARG A 8 8.93 16.56 8.94
N ASP A 9 8.68 17.84 8.81
CA ASP A 9 8.05 18.65 9.86
C ASP A 9 6.57 18.29 10.02
N SER A 10 6.04 18.26 11.26
CA SER A 10 4.65 17.90 11.55
C SER A 10 3.64 18.81 10.85
N SER A 11 4.01 20.08 10.59
CA SER A 11 3.16 21.01 9.83
C SER A 11 2.97 20.59 8.36
N GLN A 12 3.89 19.84 7.80
CA GLN A 12 3.82 19.36 6.41
C GLN A 12 2.86 18.17 6.20
N TYR A 13 2.26 17.65 7.28
CA TYR A 13 1.19 16.67 7.24
C TYR A 13 -0.20 17.31 7.37
N VAL A 14 -0.26 18.62 7.57
CA VAL A 14 -1.49 19.40 7.59
C VAL A 14 -1.76 19.89 6.18
N LEU A 15 -2.93 19.53 5.64
CA LEU A 15 -3.34 19.99 4.32
C LEU A 15 -3.70 21.47 4.35
N ASP A 16 -3.56 22.15 3.21
CA ASP A 16 -3.86 23.58 3.09
C ASP A 16 -5.36 23.84 3.32
N SER A 17 -5.69 24.54 4.39
CA SER A 17 -7.09 24.87 4.71
C SER A 17 -7.72 25.86 3.71
N SER A 18 -6.89 26.55 2.91
CA SER A 18 -7.32 27.47 1.85
C SER A 18 -7.34 26.82 0.47
N TRP A 19 -7.13 25.51 0.37
CA TRP A 19 -7.12 24.80 -0.90
C TRP A 19 -8.43 24.96 -1.67
N ASP A 20 -8.33 25.38 -2.93
CA ASP A 20 -9.49 25.53 -3.82
C ASP A 20 -9.80 24.21 -4.53
N PHE A 21 -10.80 23.47 -4.00
CA PHE A 21 -11.27 22.21 -4.55
C PHE A 21 -11.92 22.33 -5.93
N THR A 22 -12.32 23.56 -6.31
CA THR A 22 -13.00 23.87 -7.58
C THR A 22 -12.08 24.49 -8.62
N ALA A 23 -10.80 24.65 -8.30
CA ALA A 23 -9.82 25.21 -9.22
C ALA A 23 -9.75 24.41 -10.52
N ALA A 24 -9.59 25.11 -11.63
CA ALA A 24 -9.40 24.46 -12.93
C ALA A 24 -8.17 23.54 -12.90
N SER A 25 -8.28 22.40 -13.58
CA SER A 25 -7.21 21.39 -13.68
C SER A 25 -5.90 22.03 -14.15
N THR A 26 -4.82 21.67 -13.50
CA THR A 26 -3.48 22.22 -13.75
C THR A 26 -2.42 21.12 -13.78
N VAL A 27 -1.20 21.49 -14.16
CA VAL A 27 -0.04 20.59 -14.08
C VAL A 27 0.68 20.83 -12.76
N ARG A 28 0.84 19.75 -11.97
CA ARG A 28 1.58 19.74 -10.71
C ARG A 28 2.95 19.09 -10.94
N GLU A 29 4.01 19.85 -10.85
CA GLU A 29 5.36 19.37 -11.13
C GLU A 29 6.16 19.16 -9.84
N TYR A 30 6.76 17.97 -9.72
CA TYR A 30 7.61 17.57 -8.61
C TYR A 30 8.98 17.13 -9.16
N SER A 31 10.04 17.50 -8.44
CA SER A 31 11.40 17.05 -8.73
C SER A 31 11.94 16.29 -7.52
N TRP A 32 12.19 14.99 -7.71
CA TRP A 32 12.65 14.10 -6.66
C TRP A 32 14.04 13.58 -6.97
N THR A 33 14.94 13.71 -6.00
CA THR A 33 16.24 13.06 -6.01
C THR A 33 16.24 11.96 -4.97
N ILE A 34 16.45 10.73 -5.41
CA ILE A 34 16.51 9.55 -4.55
C ILE A 34 17.96 9.31 -4.18
N ARG A 35 18.26 9.11 -2.89
CA ARG A 35 19.62 8.91 -2.38
C ARG A 35 19.64 7.97 -1.19
N ASP A 36 20.73 7.22 -1.08
CA ASP A 36 21.07 6.53 0.15
C ASP A 36 21.58 7.54 1.20
N ALA A 37 21.17 7.35 2.43
CA ALA A 37 21.60 8.14 3.57
C ALA A 37 21.53 7.33 4.87
N VAL A 38 22.32 7.69 5.84
CA VAL A 38 22.18 7.17 7.22
C VAL A 38 21.22 8.09 7.96
N PHE A 39 20.15 7.53 8.52
CA PHE A 39 19.11 8.29 9.21
C PHE A 39 18.55 7.49 10.41
N ASN A 40 17.91 8.19 11.37
CA ASN A 40 17.46 7.63 12.64
C ASN A 40 16.01 8.00 13.00
N PRO A 41 14.99 7.45 12.33
CA PRO A 41 13.59 7.79 12.60
C PRO A 41 13.14 7.60 14.05
N ASP A 42 13.63 6.57 14.71
CA ASP A 42 13.30 6.21 16.09
C ASP A 42 14.45 6.42 17.09
N GLY A 43 15.57 7.01 16.63
CA GLY A 43 16.80 7.20 17.41
C GLY A 43 17.93 6.27 16.99
N ILE A 44 17.63 5.11 16.37
CA ILE A 44 18.62 4.16 15.88
C ILE A 44 19.03 4.52 14.45
N PHE A 45 20.35 4.71 14.24
CA PHE A 45 20.87 5.01 12.90
C PHE A 45 20.92 3.76 12.03
N ARG A 46 20.36 3.87 10.82
CA ARG A 46 20.42 2.83 9.81
C ARG A 46 20.59 3.42 8.41
N PRO A 47 21.06 2.63 7.42
CA PRO A 47 20.95 3.02 6.01
C PRO A 47 19.48 3.13 5.60
N MET A 48 19.13 4.19 4.86
CA MET A 48 17.79 4.44 4.32
C MET A 48 17.89 5.00 2.91
N ILE A 49 16.80 4.92 2.16
CA ILE A 49 16.64 5.51 0.82
C ILE A 49 15.68 6.69 0.95
N LEU A 50 16.15 7.91 0.70
CA LEU A 50 15.41 9.12 0.97
C LEU A 50 15.06 9.88 -0.32
N ILE A 51 13.90 10.53 -0.33
CA ILE A 51 13.50 11.48 -1.39
C ILE A 51 13.86 12.90 -0.92
N ASN A 52 14.67 13.61 -1.69
CA ASN A 52 15.11 14.98 -1.38
C ASN A 52 15.72 15.10 0.04
N ASN A 53 16.45 14.06 0.49
CA ASN A 53 17.00 13.97 1.85
C ASN A 53 15.97 14.16 2.96
N GLN A 54 14.74 13.74 2.72
CA GLN A 54 13.62 13.83 3.66
C GLN A 54 12.96 12.47 3.85
N PHE A 55 12.52 12.18 5.09
CA PHE A 55 11.71 11.03 5.42
C PHE A 55 10.56 11.39 6.36
N PRO A 56 9.37 10.88 6.14
CA PRO A 56 8.83 10.37 4.86
C PRO A 56 8.97 11.37 3.72
N GLY A 57 8.81 10.91 2.48
CA GLY A 57 8.91 11.73 1.28
C GLY A 57 7.87 12.85 1.19
N PRO A 58 7.97 13.78 0.20
CA PRO A 58 7.07 14.92 0.06
C PRO A 58 5.60 14.52 -0.12
N LEU A 59 4.66 15.32 0.38
CA LEU A 59 3.24 15.19 0.06
C LEU A 59 3.01 15.54 -1.41
N VAL A 60 2.28 14.70 -2.12
CA VAL A 60 1.65 15.03 -3.40
C VAL A 60 0.21 15.43 -3.11
N GLU A 61 -0.14 16.69 -3.36
CA GLU A 61 -1.50 17.23 -3.14
C GLU A 61 -2.01 17.82 -4.44
N CYS A 62 -3.21 17.41 -4.88
CA CYS A 62 -3.78 17.81 -6.16
C CYS A 62 -5.31 17.75 -6.14
N ASN A 63 -5.95 18.32 -7.17
CA ASN A 63 -7.36 18.11 -7.46
C ASN A 63 -7.55 16.97 -8.47
N GLU A 64 -8.72 16.35 -8.43
CA GLU A 64 -9.19 15.54 -9.54
C GLU A 64 -9.11 16.33 -10.86
N GLY A 65 -8.61 15.70 -11.91
CA GLY A 65 -8.35 16.33 -13.21
C GLY A 65 -6.97 16.96 -13.35
N ASP A 66 -6.20 17.16 -12.27
CA ASP A 66 -4.83 17.63 -12.35
C ASP A 66 -3.91 16.60 -13.03
N THR A 67 -2.93 17.11 -13.78
CA THR A 67 -1.85 16.27 -14.32
C THR A 67 -0.65 16.31 -13.39
N ILE A 68 -0.25 15.16 -12.92
CA ILE A 68 0.91 14.98 -12.04
C ILE A 68 2.13 14.70 -12.91
N VAL A 69 3.20 15.44 -12.68
CA VAL A 69 4.51 15.24 -13.32
C VAL A 69 5.55 15.10 -12.22
N VAL A 70 6.14 13.92 -12.11
CA VAL A 70 7.18 13.64 -11.11
C VAL A 70 8.46 13.26 -11.82
N ARG A 71 9.42 14.15 -11.82
CA ARG A 71 10.76 13.89 -12.36
C ARG A 71 11.63 13.27 -11.28
N VAL A 72 11.92 11.98 -11.43
CA VAL A 72 12.71 11.17 -10.48
C VAL A 72 14.15 11.06 -11.01
N ARG A 73 15.10 11.57 -10.26
CA ARG A 73 16.53 11.34 -10.46
C ARG A 73 16.99 10.31 -9.43
N ASN A 74 17.40 9.14 -9.90
CA ASN A 74 17.96 8.12 -9.03
C ASN A 74 19.47 8.34 -8.83
N GLU A 75 19.87 8.74 -7.64
CA GLU A 75 21.27 8.86 -7.22
C GLU A 75 21.61 7.85 -6.10
N ALA A 76 20.73 6.87 -5.88
CA ALA A 76 21.00 5.74 -5.00
C ALA A 76 21.87 4.69 -5.71
N VAL A 77 22.48 3.79 -4.93
CA VAL A 77 23.37 2.74 -5.46
C VAL A 77 22.62 1.65 -6.22
N ASN A 78 21.31 1.47 -5.92
CA ASN A 78 20.47 0.47 -6.55
C ASN A 78 19.45 1.10 -7.49
N ALA A 79 18.99 0.33 -8.48
CA ALA A 79 17.83 0.70 -9.29
C ALA A 79 16.56 0.79 -8.44
N THR A 80 15.57 1.54 -8.91
CA THR A 80 14.31 1.75 -8.20
C THR A 80 13.14 1.99 -9.15
N ALA A 81 11.91 2.03 -8.64
CA ALA A 81 10.71 2.47 -9.35
C ALA A 81 9.71 3.01 -8.33
N ILE A 82 8.82 3.89 -8.74
CA ILE A 82 7.80 4.50 -7.87
C ILE A 82 6.41 4.12 -8.37
N HIS A 83 5.66 3.45 -7.51
CA HIS A 83 4.24 3.19 -7.71
C HIS A 83 3.39 4.23 -6.96
N PHE A 84 2.36 4.74 -7.63
CA PHE A 84 1.37 5.64 -7.03
C PHE A 84 0.14 4.81 -6.63
N HIS A 85 0.17 4.33 -5.40
CA HIS A 85 -0.76 3.33 -4.90
C HIS A 85 -2.21 3.80 -4.91
N GLY A 86 -3.06 3.02 -5.55
CA GLY A 86 -4.49 3.27 -5.72
C GLY A 86 -4.84 4.18 -6.91
N MET A 87 -3.85 4.70 -7.65
CA MET A 87 -4.11 5.48 -8.87
C MET A 87 -4.56 4.58 -10.01
N TYR A 88 -5.60 5.00 -10.74
CA TYR A 88 -6.11 4.24 -11.88
C TYR A 88 -5.16 4.20 -13.07
N GLN A 89 -4.30 5.20 -13.23
CA GLN A 89 -3.38 5.29 -14.37
C GLN A 89 -4.10 5.05 -15.72
N ASN A 90 -5.34 5.56 -15.85
CA ASN A 90 -6.16 5.34 -17.03
C ASN A 90 -5.52 5.98 -18.27
N GLY A 91 -5.18 5.14 -19.26
CA GLY A 91 -4.44 5.55 -20.45
C GLY A 91 -2.94 5.80 -20.22
N THR A 92 -2.44 5.58 -19.01
CA THR A 92 -1.03 5.77 -18.63
C THR A 92 -0.49 4.57 -17.84
N ASN A 93 -0.84 3.35 -18.23
CA ASN A 93 -0.43 2.12 -17.52
C ASN A 93 1.09 1.98 -17.39
N SER A 94 1.91 2.49 -18.35
CA SER A 94 3.37 2.53 -18.24
C SER A 94 3.88 3.40 -17.08
N MET A 95 3.03 4.25 -16.49
CA MET A 95 3.33 5.10 -15.33
C MET A 95 2.92 4.48 -13.99
N ASP A 96 2.40 3.25 -13.99
CA ASP A 96 2.03 2.53 -12.76
C ASP A 96 3.22 2.22 -11.84
N GLY A 97 4.41 2.11 -12.41
CA GLY A 97 5.65 2.01 -11.62
C GLY A 97 6.01 0.61 -11.14
N THR A 98 5.35 -0.44 -11.64
CA THR A 98 5.56 -1.82 -11.18
C THR A 98 6.63 -2.52 -12.00
N VAL A 99 7.78 -2.80 -11.36
CA VAL A 99 8.91 -3.47 -12.02
C VAL A 99 8.53 -4.88 -12.48
N GLY A 100 8.87 -5.22 -13.73
CA GLY A 100 8.58 -6.51 -14.34
C GLY A 100 7.14 -6.68 -14.84
N ILE A 101 6.25 -5.73 -14.54
CA ILE A 101 4.87 -5.71 -15.06
C ILE A 101 4.67 -4.52 -16.00
N THR A 102 4.89 -3.29 -15.55
CA THR A 102 4.64 -2.09 -16.35
C THR A 102 5.88 -1.35 -16.81
N GLN A 103 7.01 -1.53 -16.12
CA GLN A 103 8.26 -0.86 -16.46
C GLN A 103 9.50 -1.65 -16.04
N CYS A 104 10.64 -1.27 -16.61
CA CYS A 104 11.96 -1.60 -16.08
C CYS A 104 12.38 -0.60 -14.99
N PRO A 105 13.26 -0.98 -14.06
CA PRO A 105 13.69 -0.08 -12.99
C PRO A 105 14.44 1.14 -13.53
N ILE A 106 14.40 2.23 -12.79
CA ILE A 106 15.20 3.42 -13.00
C ILE A 106 16.62 3.13 -12.50
N ALA A 107 17.57 2.95 -13.40
CA ALA A 107 18.95 2.64 -13.06
C ALA A 107 19.62 3.76 -12.22
N PRO A 108 20.69 3.44 -11.46
CA PRO A 108 21.53 4.47 -10.83
C PRO A 108 21.96 5.56 -11.83
N ASP A 109 22.09 6.80 -11.35
CA ASP A 109 22.46 7.98 -12.12
C ASP A 109 21.54 8.31 -13.30
N THR A 110 20.33 7.74 -13.33
CA THR A 110 19.33 7.94 -14.39
C THR A 110 18.19 8.81 -13.91
N THR A 111 17.50 9.43 -14.86
CA THR A 111 16.26 10.18 -14.60
C THR A 111 15.12 9.55 -15.38
N PHE A 112 13.95 9.46 -14.75
CA PHE A 112 12.69 9.07 -15.37
C PHE A 112 11.57 10.02 -14.96
N THR A 113 10.62 10.27 -15.85
CA THR A 113 9.52 11.20 -15.60
C THR A 113 8.18 10.48 -15.62
N TYR A 114 7.56 10.31 -14.45
CA TYR A 114 6.18 9.89 -14.36
C TYR A 114 5.26 11.04 -14.74
N ARG A 115 4.31 10.79 -15.64
CA ARG A 115 3.32 11.78 -16.07
C ARG A 115 1.96 11.11 -16.26
N PHE A 116 0.98 11.52 -15.47
CA PHE A 116 -0.38 11.00 -15.54
C PHE A 116 -1.40 12.04 -15.09
N THR A 117 -2.64 11.90 -15.56
CA THR A 117 -3.75 12.75 -15.12
C THR A 117 -4.66 11.97 -14.17
N VAL A 118 -4.99 12.57 -13.03
CA VAL A 118 -5.88 11.98 -12.04
C VAL A 118 -7.32 12.16 -12.50
N GLN A 119 -8.02 11.06 -12.86
CA GLN A 119 -9.37 11.11 -13.40
C GLN A 119 -10.29 10.13 -12.66
N GLY A 120 -11.48 10.60 -12.26
CA GLY A 120 -12.48 9.77 -11.60
C GLY A 120 -12.06 9.26 -10.23
N GLN A 121 -11.17 9.99 -9.54
CA GLN A 121 -10.62 9.60 -8.25
C GLN A 121 -10.42 10.78 -7.33
N SER A 122 -10.78 10.59 -6.06
CA SER A 122 -10.44 11.50 -4.97
C SER A 122 -10.21 10.71 -3.69
N GLY A 123 -9.61 11.35 -2.68
CA GLY A 123 -9.38 10.74 -1.38
C GLY A 123 -7.91 10.59 -1.01
N THR A 124 -7.63 9.59 -0.20
CA THR A 124 -6.33 9.34 0.42
C THR A 124 -5.60 8.22 -0.29
N TYR A 125 -4.41 8.55 -0.77
CA TYR A 125 -3.51 7.68 -1.51
C TYR A 125 -2.09 7.83 -0.96
N TRP A 126 -1.12 7.11 -1.54
CA TRP A 126 0.28 7.22 -1.20
C TRP A 126 1.15 6.75 -2.37
N TYR A 127 2.45 6.94 -2.28
CA TYR A 127 3.39 6.41 -3.24
C TYR A 127 4.54 5.70 -2.52
N HIS A 128 5.10 4.70 -3.19
CA HIS A 128 6.20 3.93 -2.61
C HIS A 128 7.05 3.27 -3.69
N ALA A 129 8.27 2.87 -3.31
CA ALA A 129 9.08 2.05 -4.19
C ALA A 129 8.38 0.74 -4.53
N HIS A 130 8.45 0.34 -5.79
CA HIS A 130 7.93 -0.94 -6.27
C HIS A 130 9.04 -1.74 -6.98
N HIS A 131 10.23 -1.71 -6.39
CA HIS A 131 11.38 -2.53 -6.76
C HIS A 131 11.91 -3.16 -5.49
N SER A 132 11.75 -4.49 -5.35
CA SER A 132 12.03 -5.20 -4.11
C SER A 132 11.25 -4.60 -2.92
N VAL A 133 11.78 -4.65 -1.71
CA VAL A 133 11.15 -4.13 -0.49
C VAL A 133 11.72 -2.73 -0.12
N GLN A 134 12.17 -1.94 -1.09
CA GLN A 134 12.79 -0.62 -0.84
C GLN A 134 11.86 0.38 -0.13
N SER A 135 10.55 0.17 -0.16
CA SER A 135 9.60 0.98 0.61
C SER A 135 9.88 0.94 2.12
N SER A 136 10.28 -0.22 2.67
CA SER A 136 10.64 -0.35 4.08
C SER A 136 11.96 0.33 4.45
N ASP A 137 12.79 0.65 3.44
CA ASP A 137 14.00 1.44 3.61
C ASP A 137 13.78 2.95 3.52
N GLY A 138 12.53 3.40 3.36
CA GLY A 138 12.16 4.82 3.46
C GLY A 138 11.68 5.47 2.17
N LEU A 139 11.63 4.77 1.05
CA LEU A 139 11.20 5.33 -0.24
C LEU A 139 9.68 5.28 -0.37
N LEU A 140 9.00 6.20 0.33
CA LEU A 140 7.54 6.31 0.38
C LEU A 140 7.11 7.72 0.80
N GLY A 141 5.85 8.05 0.53
CA GLY A 141 5.23 9.29 0.99
C GLY A 141 3.74 9.37 0.66
N PRO A 142 3.02 10.34 1.24
CA PRO A 142 1.57 10.46 1.08
C PRO A 142 1.18 11.19 -0.20
N MET A 143 -0.03 10.85 -0.69
CA MET A 143 -0.71 11.55 -1.77
C MET A 143 -2.16 11.79 -1.40
N VAL A 144 -2.67 12.99 -1.65
CA VAL A 144 -4.07 13.35 -1.44
C VAL A 144 -4.62 13.97 -2.71
N VAL A 145 -5.78 13.50 -3.12
CA VAL A 145 -6.53 14.01 -4.27
C VAL A 145 -7.84 14.58 -3.77
N HIS A 146 -8.06 15.87 -4.03
CA HIS A 146 -9.29 16.56 -3.68
C HIS A 146 -10.32 16.49 -4.80
N SER A 147 -11.59 16.54 -4.43
CA SER A 147 -12.74 16.60 -5.33
C SER A 147 -13.57 17.86 -5.05
N PRO A 148 -14.19 18.46 -6.07
CA PRO A 148 -15.15 19.55 -5.86
C PRO A 148 -16.27 19.22 -4.86
N GLU A 149 -16.64 17.94 -4.74
CA GLU A 149 -17.65 17.45 -3.82
C GLU A 149 -17.27 17.61 -2.34
N GLU A 150 -15.98 17.74 -2.04
CA GLU A 150 -15.51 18.03 -0.69
C GLU A 150 -15.98 19.39 -0.18
N THR A 151 -16.28 20.32 -1.07
CA THR A 151 -16.79 21.68 -0.70
C THR A 151 -18.07 21.58 0.11
N ASP A 152 -18.99 20.71 -0.26
CA ASP A 152 -20.30 20.55 0.39
C ASP A 152 -20.28 19.57 1.56
N SER A 153 -19.33 18.62 1.55
CA SER A 153 -19.21 17.56 2.57
C SER A 153 -18.26 17.91 3.72
N ARG A 154 -17.49 19.00 3.60
CA ARG A 154 -16.47 19.41 4.57
C ARG A 154 -17.12 19.95 5.86
N ASP A 155 -17.11 19.13 6.90
CA ASP A 155 -17.60 19.48 8.23
C ASP A 155 -16.50 19.47 9.31
N TYR A 156 -15.24 19.70 8.89
CA TYR A 156 -14.05 19.75 9.74
C TYR A 156 -13.20 21.00 9.46
N VAL A 157 -12.46 21.46 10.46
CA VAL A 157 -11.65 22.68 10.39
C VAL A 157 -10.19 22.42 10.00
N SER A 158 -9.70 21.21 10.12
CA SER A 158 -8.38 20.80 9.64
C SER A 158 -8.40 19.37 9.10
N ASP A 159 -7.48 19.10 8.18
CA ASP A 159 -7.30 17.83 7.52
C ASP A 159 -5.81 17.44 7.63
N ARG A 160 -5.50 16.23 8.05
CA ARG A 160 -4.13 15.81 8.35
C ARG A 160 -3.87 14.39 7.91
N VAL A 161 -2.68 14.15 7.39
CA VAL A 161 -2.19 12.80 7.08
C VAL A 161 -1.51 12.21 8.31
N VAL A 162 -1.82 10.97 8.60
CA VAL A 162 -1.20 10.15 9.66
C VAL A 162 -0.76 8.81 9.07
N MET A 163 0.53 8.69 8.81
CA MET A 163 1.13 7.45 8.30
C MET A 163 1.57 6.59 9.48
N VAL A 164 1.15 5.33 9.50
CA VAL A 164 1.67 4.31 10.43
C VAL A 164 2.54 3.33 9.65
N GLN A 165 3.63 2.89 10.24
CA GLN A 165 4.60 2.04 9.57
C GLN A 165 5.33 1.15 10.56
N ASP A 166 5.52 -0.14 10.22
CA ASP A 166 6.52 -0.98 10.84
C ASP A 166 7.93 -0.54 10.38
N HIS A 167 8.89 -0.65 11.25
CA HIS A 167 10.25 -0.18 10.98
C HIS A 167 11.29 -1.24 11.37
N TYR A 168 12.24 -1.46 10.48
CA TYR A 168 13.31 -2.44 10.62
C TYR A 168 14.64 -1.72 10.74
N HIS A 169 15.51 -2.16 11.63
CA HIS A 169 16.85 -1.57 11.74
C HIS A 169 17.82 -2.12 10.68
N ASN A 170 17.67 -3.38 10.29
CA ASN A 170 18.36 -3.95 9.14
C ASN A 170 17.75 -3.44 7.82
N THR A 171 18.53 -3.44 6.75
CA THR A 171 18.04 -3.07 5.42
C THR A 171 17.10 -4.13 4.85
N SER A 172 16.18 -3.71 3.97
CA SER A 172 15.28 -4.64 3.31
C SER A 172 16.02 -5.72 2.50
N ALA A 173 17.15 -5.36 1.90
CA ALA A 173 17.95 -6.29 1.13
C ALA A 173 18.56 -7.41 1.99
N GLU A 174 19.05 -7.08 3.20
CA GLU A 174 19.53 -8.07 4.17
C GLU A 174 18.42 -9.00 4.62
N LEU A 175 17.29 -8.41 5.05
CA LEU A 175 16.14 -9.16 5.55
C LEU A 175 15.51 -10.05 4.48
N LEU A 176 15.44 -9.59 3.23
CA LEU A 176 14.89 -10.36 2.12
C LEU A 176 15.77 -11.59 1.78
N VAL A 177 17.09 -11.43 1.82
CA VAL A 177 18.01 -12.57 1.63
C VAL A 177 17.79 -13.59 2.72
N ASP A 178 17.68 -13.18 3.99
CA ASP A 178 17.42 -14.08 5.11
C ASP A 178 16.08 -14.78 4.97
N TYR A 179 15.02 -14.05 4.61
CA TYR A 179 13.66 -14.58 4.44
C TYR A 179 13.54 -15.60 3.30
N LEU A 180 14.26 -15.40 2.21
CA LEU A 180 14.20 -16.29 1.04
C LEU A 180 15.11 -17.53 1.14
N GLN A 181 15.88 -17.70 2.21
CA GLN A 181 16.75 -18.85 2.40
C GLN A 181 15.98 -20.16 2.66
N PRO A 182 16.62 -21.33 2.45
CA PRO A 182 16.03 -22.60 2.85
C PRO A 182 15.64 -22.61 4.33
N ASP A 183 14.56 -23.32 4.64
CA ASP A 183 14.07 -23.52 6.02
C ASP A 183 13.50 -22.27 6.71
N GLN A 184 13.08 -21.26 5.93
CA GLN A 184 12.48 -20.03 6.41
C GLN A 184 10.97 -19.98 6.06
N GLU A 185 10.25 -21.07 6.26
CA GLU A 185 8.80 -21.10 6.04
C GLU A 185 8.08 -20.25 7.09
N ASN A 186 7.20 -19.35 6.62
CA ASN A 186 6.40 -18.46 7.47
C ASN A 186 7.23 -17.70 8.52
N ASP A 187 8.44 -17.30 8.16
CA ASP A 187 9.36 -16.60 9.06
C ASP A 187 9.66 -15.18 8.56
N GLU A 188 8.57 -14.41 8.38
CA GLU A 188 8.66 -13.02 7.96
C GLU A 188 9.54 -12.22 8.94
N PRO A 189 10.34 -11.28 8.41
CA PRO A 189 11.11 -10.38 9.25
C PRO A 189 10.20 -9.63 10.22
N VAL A 190 10.42 -9.82 11.52
CA VAL A 190 9.68 -9.12 12.57
C VAL A 190 10.22 -7.70 12.72
N PRO A 191 9.36 -6.67 12.76
CA PRO A 191 9.79 -5.29 12.93
C PRO A 191 10.66 -5.07 14.18
N SER A 192 11.56 -4.10 14.11
CA SER A 192 12.37 -3.63 15.25
C SER A 192 11.65 -2.53 16.02
N SER A 193 10.78 -1.77 15.36
CA SER A 193 10.10 -0.59 15.89
C SER A 193 8.85 -0.29 15.04
N GLY A 194 8.01 0.67 15.48
CA GLY A 194 6.95 1.29 14.69
C GLY A 194 7.18 2.78 14.56
N LEU A 195 6.56 3.40 13.55
CA LEU A 195 6.66 4.86 13.32
C LEU A 195 5.26 5.45 13.10
N ILE A 196 5.05 6.67 13.61
CA ILE A 196 3.95 7.55 13.20
C ILE A 196 4.57 8.75 12.50
N ASN A 197 4.20 9.00 11.25
CA ASN A 197 4.75 10.07 10.42
C ASN A 197 6.30 10.08 10.39
N GLY A 198 6.91 8.88 10.36
CA GLY A 198 8.36 8.71 10.34
C GLY A 198 9.04 9.04 11.67
N ARG A 199 8.34 8.98 12.80
CA ARG A 199 8.84 9.32 14.12
C ARG A 199 8.53 8.25 15.16
N ASN A 200 9.50 8.01 16.05
CA ASN A 200 9.35 7.29 17.31
C ASN A 200 10.51 7.70 18.24
N HIS A 201 10.56 7.08 19.40
CA HIS A 201 11.67 7.18 20.35
C HIS A 201 11.97 5.80 20.92
N ARG A 202 13.22 5.34 20.73
CA ARG A 202 13.71 4.11 21.34
C ARG A 202 14.80 4.43 22.35
N ASP A 203 14.87 3.66 23.43
CA ASP A 203 15.93 3.81 24.41
C ASP A 203 17.22 3.16 23.88
N CYS A 204 18.28 3.95 23.76
CA CYS A 204 19.56 3.47 23.26
C CYS A 204 20.17 2.32 24.09
N PHE A 205 19.84 2.21 25.38
CA PHE A 205 20.33 1.12 26.23
C PHE A 205 19.80 -0.27 25.79
N GLU A 206 18.69 -0.32 25.06
CA GLU A 206 18.12 -1.56 24.57
C GLU A 206 18.81 -2.07 23.29
N PHE A 207 19.66 -1.24 22.65
CA PHE A 207 20.24 -1.48 21.33
C PHE A 207 21.77 -1.44 21.36
N ASP A 208 22.37 -2.24 22.26
CA ASP A 208 23.83 -2.37 22.31
C ASP A 208 24.39 -2.87 20.97
N GLY A 209 25.44 -2.22 20.48
CA GLY A 209 26.04 -2.48 19.20
C GLY A 209 25.47 -1.67 18.02
N TRP A 210 24.36 -0.93 18.19
CA TRP A 210 23.83 0.00 17.20
C TRP A 210 24.29 1.44 17.47
N SER A 211 24.48 2.22 16.41
CA SER A 211 24.64 3.67 16.54
C SER A 211 23.28 4.28 16.89
N CYS A 212 23.20 4.99 18.00
CA CYS A 212 21.94 5.51 18.52
C CYS A 212 22.13 6.92 19.11
N GLU A 213 21.10 7.76 18.96
CA GLU A 213 21.04 9.09 19.54
C GLU A 213 19.66 9.30 20.20
N ASN A 214 19.64 9.51 21.50
CA ASN A 214 18.46 9.85 22.27
C ASN A 214 18.67 11.07 23.19
N SER A 215 19.54 11.99 22.77
CA SER A 215 19.84 13.22 23.52
C SER A 215 18.65 14.17 23.67
N ALA A 216 17.66 14.07 22.76
CA ALA A 216 16.41 14.82 22.84
C ALA A 216 15.43 14.15 23.81
N SER A 217 14.56 14.95 24.43
CA SER A 217 13.50 14.39 25.26
C SER A 217 12.54 13.54 24.42
N ARG A 218 12.03 12.43 24.97
CA ARG A 218 11.10 11.52 24.29
C ARG A 218 9.97 12.28 23.59
N LEU A 219 9.30 13.17 24.28
CA LEU A 219 8.18 13.93 23.69
C LEU A 219 8.54 14.81 22.50
N SER A 220 9.79 15.28 22.43
CA SER A 220 10.24 16.10 21.30
C SER A 220 10.58 15.29 20.05
N THR A 221 10.77 13.98 20.19
CA THR A 221 11.04 13.07 19.07
C THR A 221 9.78 12.44 18.49
N LEU A 222 8.70 12.34 19.28
CA LEU A 222 7.42 11.81 18.82
C LEU A 222 6.69 12.79 17.86
N GLU A 223 5.79 12.24 17.08
CA GLU A 223 4.87 13.06 16.29
C GLU A 223 3.87 13.79 17.18
N SER A 224 3.41 14.96 16.72
CA SER A 224 2.47 15.80 17.45
C SER A 224 1.40 16.39 16.52
N LEU A 225 0.15 16.21 16.92
CA LEU A 225 -1.01 16.73 16.23
C LEU A 225 -1.65 17.83 17.10
N ASP A 226 -1.46 19.09 16.71
CA ASP A 226 -2.13 20.23 17.37
C ASP A 226 -3.50 20.45 16.75
N LEU A 227 -4.56 20.20 17.52
CA LEU A 227 -5.95 20.26 17.10
C LEU A 227 -6.68 21.37 17.87
N ALA A 228 -7.48 22.19 17.18
CA ALA A 228 -8.29 23.21 17.83
C ALA A 228 -9.38 22.57 18.72
N PRO A 229 -9.56 23.01 19.98
CA PRO A 229 -10.56 22.43 20.88
C PRO A 229 -11.99 22.74 20.44
N ASN A 230 -12.92 21.84 20.73
CA ASN A 230 -14.35 21.92 20.41
C ASN A 230 -14.61 22.10 18.89
N GLN A 231 -13.81 21.42 18.08
CA GLN A 231 -13.92 21.41 16.62
C GLN A 231 -13.86 19.96 16.11
N ARG A 232 -14.16 19.80 14.84
CA ARG A 232 -14.00 18.53 14.12
C ARG A 232 -12.74 18.56 13.27
N HIS A 233 -12.01 17.47 13.26
CA HIS A 233 -10.76 17.33 12.54
C HIS A 233 -10.76 16.02 11.75
N ARG A 234 -10.31 16.07 10.49
CA ARG A 234 -10.10 14.88 9.67
C ARG A 234 -8.68 14.37 9.82
N LEU A 235 -8.54 13.09 10.10
CA LEU A 235 -7.26 12.37 10.13
C LEU A 235 -7.28 11.30 9.04
N ARG A 236 -6.31 11.35 8.14
CA ARG A 236 -6.16 10.41 7.01
C ARG A 236 -5.11 9.37 7.39
N PHE A 237 -5.52 8.23 7.88
CA PHE A 237 -4.63 7.13 8.23
C PHE A 237 -4.21 6.36 7.00
N ILE A 238 -2.90 6.08 6.89
CA ILE A 238 -2.28 5.27 5.84
C ILE A 238 -1.34 4.29 6.52
N ASN A 239 -1.55 2.98 6.33
CA ASN A 239 -0.54 2.00 6.71
C ASN A 239 0.45 1.83 5.56
N THR A 240 1.65 2.35 5.76
CA THR A 240 2.76 2.30 4.79
C THR A 240 3.79 1.23 5.15
N GLY A 241 3.44 0.34 6.07
CA GLY A 241 4.29 -0.77 6.53
C GLY A 241 4.48 -1.86 5.48
N ALA A 242 5.52 -2.65 5.70
CA ALA A 242 5.81 -3.81 4.87
C ALA A 242 5.00 -5.05 5.29
N PHE A 243 4.64 -5.17 6.58
CA PHE A 243 4.07 -6.39 7.14
C PHE A 243 2.98 -6.14 8.19
N ALA A 244 3.24 -5.29 9.19
CA ALA A 244 2.43 -5.24 10.39
C ALA A 244 1.03 -4.65 10.16
N GLU A 245 0.02 -5.35 10.66
CA GLU A 245 -1.29 -4.77 10.95
C GLU A 245 -1.18 -3.87 12.19
N PHE A 246 -1.85 -2.72 12.14
CA PHE A 246 -1.96 -1.83 13.28
C PHE A 246 -3.40 -1.70 13.76
N GLN A 247 -3.59 -1.65 15.07
CA GLN A 247 -4.77 -1.05 15.69
C GLN A 247 -4.47 0.39 16.08
N VAL A 248 -5.25 1.31 15.51
CA VAL A 248 -5.11 2.75 15.75
C VAL A 248 -6.27 3.25 16.59
N GLU A 249 -5.96 4.03 17.63
CA GLU A 249 -6.95 4.71 18.47
C GLU A 249 -6.46 6.09 18.91
N VAL A 250 -7.38 6.98 19.23
CA VAL A 250 -7.10 8.21 19.98
C VAL A 250 -7.72 8.04 21.36
N ASP A 251 -6.90 8.17 22.41
CA ASP A 251 -7.36 8.00 23.78
C ASP A 251 -8.61 8.87 24.05
N GLU A 252 -9.63 8.27 24.65
CA GLU A 252 -10.87 8.94 25.07
C GLU A 252 -11.70 9.56 23.92
N HIS A 253 -11.32 9.40 22.65
CA HIS A 253 -12.04 9.95 21.50
C HIS A 253 -12.61 8.82 20.63
N PRO A 254 -13.93 8.72 20.50
CA PRO A 254 -14.51 8.00 19.38
C PRO A 254 -14.30 8.81 18.10
N PHE A 255 -14.28 8.13 16.98
CA PHE A 255 -14.18 8.76 15.67
C PHE A 255 -15.14 8.14 14.65
N HIS A 256 -15.38 8.87 13.57
CA HIS A 256 -16.24 8.41 12.49
C HIS A 256 -15.40 8.15 11.24
N VAL A 257 -15.42 6.91 10.76
CA VAL A 257 -14.82 6.57 9.44
C VAL A 257 -15.69 7.20 8.36
N THR A 258 -15.07 7.99 7.48
CA THR A 258 -15.75 8.72 6.39
C THR A 258 -15.23 8.37 5.01
N GLU A 259 -14.11 7.65 4.92
CA GLU A 259 -13.48 7.22 3.65
C GLU A 259 -12.69 5.93 3.87
N VAL A 260 -12.72 5.05 2.88
CA VAL A 260 -11.94 3.80 2.82
C VAL A 260 -11.31 3.70 1.43
N ASP A 261 -9.95 3.65 1.35
CA ASP A 261 -9.19 3.52 0.09
C ASP A 261 -9.70 4.46 -1.02
N GLY A 262 -9.97 5.75 -0.68
CA GLY A 262 -10.49 6.74 -1.61
C GLY A 262 -11.98 6.56 -1.96
N THR A 263 -12.74 5.77 -1.23
CA THR A 263 -14.20 5.65 -1.35
C THR A 263 -14.88 6.31 -0.17
N ALA A 264 -15.64 7.36 -0.42
CA ALA A 264 -16.43 8.02 0.61
C ALA A 264 -17.49 7.07 1.17
N VAL A 265 -17.60 6.99 2.51
CA VAL A 265 -18.60 6.18 3.21
C VAL A 265 -19.42 7.05 4.16
N HIS A 266 -20.66 6.63 4.42
CA HIS A 266 -21.46 7.25 5.47
C HIS A 266 -20.73 7.14 6.80
N PRO A 267 -20.69 8.21 7.62
CA PRO A 267 -19.97 8.21 8.88
C PRO A 267 -20.33 7.02 9.78
N ALA A 268 -19.38 6.15 10.03
CA ALA A 268 -19.53 4.99 10.89
C ALA A 268 -18.68 5.16 12.14
N ALA A 269 -19.30 5.05 13.34
CA ALA A 269 -18.63 5.29 14.61
C ALA A 269 -17.78 4.11 15.04
N PHE A 270 -16.55 4.40 15.39
CA PHE A 270 -15.57 3.45 15.95
C PHE A 270 -14.75 4.15 17.04
N HIS A 271 -14.05 3.40 17.85
CA HIS A 271 -13.03 3.91 18.77
C HIS A 271 -11.65 3.29 18.48
N ARG A 272 -11.59 2.21 17.72
CA ARG A 272 -10.39 1.57 17.18
C ARG A 272 -10.55 1.25 15.72
N LEU A 273 -9.46 1.21 15.02
CA LEU A 273 -9.36 1.01 13.59
C LEU A 273 -8.24 0.00 13.31
N ASN A 274 -8.59 -1.18 12.80
CA ASN A 274 -7.60 -2.11 12.23
C ASN A 274 -7.22 -1.63 10.83
N ILE A 275 -5.93 -1.54 10.57
CA ILE A 275 -5.40 -1.09 9.29
C ILE A 275 -4.21 -1.95 8.87
N LEU A 276 -4.36 -2.69 7.79
CA LEU A 276 -3.31 -3.54 7.22
C LEU A 276 -2.47 -2.77 6.20
N PRO A 277 -1.29 -3.30 5.80
CA PRO A 277 -0.44 -2.65 4.80
C PRO A 277 -1.21 -2.24 3.55
N ALA A 278 -0.97 -1.01 3.08
CA ALA A 278 -1.59 -0.33 1.94
C ALA A 278 -3.01 0.22 2.14
N GLN A 279 -3.71 -0.18 3.18
CA GLN A 279 -5.05 0.34 3.45
C GLN A 279 -5.02 1.80 3.91
N ARG A 280 -6.08 2.54 3.58
CA ARG A 280 -6.29 3.93 4.00
C ARG A 280 -7.69 4.08 4.57
N TYR A 281 -7.75 4.82 5.66
CA TYR A 281 -9.02 5.22 6.29
C TYR A 281 -8.95 6.68 6.67
N SER A 282 -9.92 7.48 6.24
CA SER A 282 -10.10 8.83 6.78
C SER A 282 -11.17 8.82 7.86
N VAL A 283 -10.83 9.44 8.98
CA VAL A 283 -11.75 9.55 10.13
C VAL A 283 -11.96 11.01 10.52
N VAL A 284 -13.10 11.31 11.09
CA VAL A 284 -13.39 12.59 11.72
C VAL A 284 -13.45 12.41 13.23
N VAL A 285 -12.68 13.24 13.95
CA VAL A 285 -12.56 13.25 15.41
C VAL A 285 -13.11 14.56 15.95
N ASP A 286 -13.93 14.48 17.00
CA ASP A 286 -14.44 15.63 17.73
C ASP A 286 -13.54 15.95 18.94
N THR A 287 -12.95 17.14 19.00
CA THR A 287 -12.06 17.57 20.09
C THR A 287 -12.85 18.20 21.24
N ASN A 288 -13.80 17.48 21.80
CA ASN A 288 -14.72 17.96 22.84
C ASN A 288 -14.50 17.31 24.22
N VAL A 289 -13.43 16.53 24.38
CA VAL A 289 -13.07 15.88 25.64
C VAL A 289 -12.53 16.91 26.62
N THR A 290 -13.04 16.89 27.85
CA THR A 290 -12.73 17.91 28.86
C THR A 290 -11.78 17.43 29.96
N SER A 291 -11.37 16.15 29.93
CA SER A 291 -10.50 15.52 30.94
C SER A 291 -9.04 15.99 30.91
N GLY A 292 -8.62 16.66 29.81
CA GLY A 292 -7.23 17.11 29.64
C GLY A 292 -7.01 17.97 28.42
N GLY A 293 -5.78 18.45 28.24
CA GLY A 293 -5.36 19.24 27.07
C GLY A 293 -4.49 18.44 26.08
N SER A 294 -4.09 17.22 26.45
CA SER A 294 -3.29 16.34 25.61
C SER A 294 -3.68 14.87 25.78
N PHE A 295 -3.61 14.13 24.68
CA PHE A 295 -4.04 12.74 24.58
C PHE A 295 -3.03 11.94 23.76
N TRP A 296 -2.99 10.61 23.94
CA TRP A 296 -2.22 9.74 23.08
C TRP A 296 -3.03 9.35 21.84
N LEU A 297 -2.42 9.47 20.68
CA LEU A 297 -2.75 8.67 19.51
C LEU A 297 -1.86 7.44 19.56
N ARG A 298 -2.45 6.26 19.59
CA ARG A 298 -1.75 4.99 19.67
C ARG A 298 -1.90 4.23 18.37
N ALA A 299 -0.80 3.68 17.87
CA ALA A 299 -0.81 2.69 16.81
C ALA A 299 -0.09 1.44 17.34
N ARG A 300 -0.84 0.37 17.55
CA ARG A 300 -0.35 -0.87 18.15
C ARG A 300 -0.31 -1.96 17.10
N MET A 301 0.86 -2.56 16.89
CA MET A 301 1.02 -3.73 16.03
C MET A 301 0.35 -4.94 16.67
N ILE A 302 -0.33 -5.73 15.86
CA ILE A 302 -0.95 -6.99 16.28
C ILE A 302 0.12 -8.09 16.20
N THR A 303 0.89 -8.24 17.26
CA THR A 303 2.03 -9.17 17.31
C THR A 303 1.63 -10.64 17.23
N HIS A 304 0.34 -10.96 17.47
CA HIS A 304 -0.19 -12.30 17.26
C HIS A 304 -0.12 -12.74 15.79
N CYS A 305 -0.07 -11.79 14.86
CA CYS A 305 0.09 -12.06 13.42
C CYS A 305 1.56 -12.29 13.00
N PHE A 306 2.50 -12.27 13.93
CA PHE A 306 3.92 -12.50 13.64
C PHE A 306 4.28 -13.95 13.89
N ALA A 307 5.09 -14.53 12.98
CA ALA A 307 5.56 -15.91 13.10
C ALA A 307 6.44 -16.14 14.34
N ARG A 308 7.13 -15.10 14.81
CA ARG A 308 8.00 -15.15 15.98
C ARG A 308 7.95 -13.87 16.81
N GLU A 309 8.36 -13.97 18.06
CA GLU A 309 8.48 -12.80 18.94
C GLU A 309 9.81 -12.08 18.70
N ASN A 310 9.77 -10.74 18.80
CA ASN A 310 10.96 -9.92 18.96
C ASN A 310 10.92 -9.27 20.36
N PRO A 311 11.72 -9.75 21.32
CA PRO A 311 11.67 -9.25 22.71
C PRO A 311 12.12 -7.79 22.86
N ARG A 312 12.71 -7.19 21.81
CA ARG A 312 13.10 -5.77 21.79
C ARG A 312 12.03 -4.88 21.15
N LEU A 313 10.99 -5.45 20.56
CA LEU A 313 9.91 -4.69 19.95
C LEU A 313 8.98 -4.14 21.05
N ASP A 314 8.85 -2.81 21.10
CA ASP A 314 7.65 -2.20 21.66
C ASP A 314 6.60 -2.14 20.57
N PRO A 315 5.52 -2.92 20.66
CA PRO A 315 4.53 -2.99 19.58
C PRO A 315 3.66 -1.73 19.49
N GLU A 316 3.69 -0.85 20.49
CA GLU A 316 2.89 0.36 20.52
C GLU A 316 3.74 1.61 20.25
N VAL A 317 3.50 2.24 19.10
CA VAL A 317 4.03 3.57 18.81
C VAL A 317 2.99 4.63 19.13
N ARG A 318 3.44 5.79 19.64
CA ARG A 318 2.56 6.87 20.13
C ARG A 318 2.87 8.20 19.44
N ALA A 319 1.82 9.00 19.26
CA ALA A 319 1.92 10.42 18.95
C ALA A 319 1.11 11.22 19.95
N VAL A 320 1.44 12.50 20.10
CA VAL A 320 0.74 13.39 21.04
C VAL A 320 -0.35 14.17 20.29
N VAL A 321 -1.60 14.04 20.68
CA VAL A 321 -2.69 14.91 20.27
C VAL A 321 -2.82 16.01 21.32
N ARG A 322 -2.70 17.29 20.92
CA ARG A 322 -2.84 18.44 21.82
C ARG A 322 -4.02 19.29 21.40
N TYR A 323 -4.79 19.71 22.39
CA TYR A 323 -5.77 20.75 22.18
C TYR A 323 -5.09 22.12 22.26
N SER A 324 -4.77 22.68 21.11
CA SER A 324 -4.10 23.98 21.00
C SER A 324 -4.86 24.90 20.07
N ARG A 325 -4.84 26.19 20.40
CA ARG A 325 -5.33 27.21 19.48
C ARG A 325 -4.21 27.60 18.50
N PRO A 326 -4.54 28.02 17.28
CA PRO A 326 -3.54 28.39 16.27
C PRO A 326 -2.53 29.46 16.76
N ASP A 327 -2.94 30.33 17.68
CA ASP A 327 -2.12 31.37 18.30
C ASP A 327 -1.21 30.86 19.45
N GLN A 328 -1.35 29.58 19.82
CA GLN A 328 -0.58 28.91 20.89
C GLN A 328 0.20 27.68 20.38
N ALA A 329 0.25 27.48 19.09
CA ALA A 329 0.98 26.39 18.47
C ALA A 329 2.46 26.42 18.87
N GLY A 330 2.98 25.29 19.41
CA GLY A 330 4.38 25.14 19.81
C GLY A 330 4.65 25.20 21.31
N GLY A 331 3.64 25.34 22.16
CA GLY A 331 3.78 25.17 23.61
C GLY A 331 3.97 23.71 23.99
N THR A 332 5.22 23.25 24.14
CA THR A 332 5.51 21.95 24.76
C THR A 332 5.20 22.04 26.24
N SER A 333 4.04 21.54 26.68
CA SER A 333 3.94 21.08 28.06
C SER A 333 4.91 19.89 28.13
N GLY A 334 5.96 19.99 28.93
CA GLY A 334 6.97 18.93 29.07
C GLY A 334 6.45 17.67 29.77
N GLU A 335 5.14 17.50 29.88
CA GLU A 335 4.47 16.40 30.56
C GLU A 335 3.82 15.47 29.52
N GLU A 336 3.99 14.16 29.74
CA GLU A 336 3.31 13.13 28.95
C GLU A 336 1.80 13.19 29.15
N PRO A 337 0.99 12.91 28.12
CA PRO A 337 -0.45 12.79 28.27
C PRO A 337 -0.81 11.74 29.34
N ALA A 338 -1.74 12.10 30.24
CA ALA A 338 -2.26 11.22 31.27
C ALA A 338 -3.56 10.51 30.83
N SER A 339 -3.92 10.65 29.55
CA SER A 339 -5.11 10.04 28.94
C SER A 339 -5.07 8.52 28.97
N ARG A 340 -6.24 7.88 28.84
CA ARG A 340 -6.39 6.44 28.93
C ARG A 340 -6.82 5.88 27.59
N SER A 341 -6.23 4.74 27.22
CA SER A 341 -6.74 3.93 26.12
C SER A 341 -8.14 3.37 26.45
N TRP A 342 -8.84 2.92 25.44
CA TRP A 342 -10.14 2.27 25.61
C TRP A 342 -10.00 0.95 26.39
N ASP A 343 -10.97 0.68 27.27
CA ASP A 343 -10.91 -0.47 28.21
C ASP A 343 -11.13 -1.83 27.55
N GLU A 344 -11.73 -1.85 26.33
CA GLU A 344 -11.94 -3.08 25.60
C GLU A 344 -10.62 -3.75 25.22
N ALA A 345 -10.60 -5.06 25.24
CA ALA A 345 -9.43 -5.84 24.83
C ALA A 345 -9.03 -5.50 23.40
N VAL A 346 -7.73 -5.45 23.15
CA VAL A 346 -7.19 -5.33 21.80
C VAL A 346 -7.57 -6.58 21.00
N ASP A 347 -8.09 -6.37 19.80
CA ASP A 347 -8.35 -7.47 18.87
C ASP A 347 -7.01 -8.10 18.48
N VAL A 348 -6.92 -9.41 18.59
CA VAL A 348 -5.72 -10.17 18.22
C VAL A 348 -5.89 -10.91 16.90
N ASP A 349 -7.07 -10.85 16.29
CA ASP A 349 -7.32 -11.47 15.00
C ASP A 349 -6.70 -10.63 13.88
N CYS A 350 -5.98 -11.29 12.97
CA CYS A 350 -5.37 -10.67 11.80
C CYS A 350 -6.42 -10.50 10.70
N ARG A 351 -7.10 -9.35 10.64
CA ARG A 351 -8.25 -9.16 9.76
C ARG A 351 -8.56 -7.70 9.42
N ASP A 352 -9.28 -7.51 8.33
CA ASP A 352 -9.93 -6.23 8.05
C ASP A 352 -10.92 -5.84 9.16
N MET A 353 -11.18 -4.53 9.23
CA MET A 353 -12.37 -4.04 9.92
C MET A 353 -13.64 -4.67 9.33
N ASP A 354 -14.69 -4.74 10.14
CA ASP A 354 -16.02 -5.16 9.65
C ASP A 354 -16.52 -4.20 8.55
N THR A 355 -16.38 -4.65 7.30
CA THR A 355 -16.77 -3.87 6.12
C THR A 355 -18.27 -3.70 5.98
N THR A 356 -19.08 -4.48 6.69
CA THR A 356 -20.56 -4.36 6.65
C THR A 356 -21.07 -3.05 7.25
N ALA A 357 -20.28 -2.45 8.16
CA ALA A 357 -20.57 -1.14 8.75
C ALA A 357 -20.18 0.03 7.84
N LEU A 358 -19.38 -0.20 6.78
CA LEU A 358 -18.79 0.82 5.91
C LEU A 358 -19.59 0.91 4.60
N ARG A 359 -20.64 1.74 4.60
CA ARG A 359 -21.53 1.89 3.44
C ARG A 359 -21.11 3.08 2.56
N PRO A 360 -20.79 2.85 1.27
CA PRO A 360 -20.47 3.95 0.37
C PRO A 360 -21.58 4.98 0.24
N VAL A 361 -21.20 6.27 0.19
CA VAL A 361 -22.14 7.39 0.00
C VAL A 361 -22.75 7.32 -1.38
N GLU A 362 -21.93 7.15 -2.41
CA GLU A 362 -22.38 6.92 -3.77
C GLU A 362 -22.92 5.50 -3.91
N ILE A 363 -24.18 5.38 -4.32
CA ILE A 363 -24.84 4.09 -4.52
C ILE A 363 -24.48 3.56 -5.90
N VAL A 364 -23.66 2.50 -5.91
CA VAL A 364 -23.28 1.80 -7.14
C VAL A 364 -23.48 0.30 -6.93
N ALA A 365 -24.43 -0.27 -7.65
CA ALA A 365 -24.64 -1.71 -7.65
C ALA A 365 -23.45 -2.43 -8.31
N ALA A 366 -23.05 -3.57 -7.78
CA ALA A 366 -22.08 -4.40 -8.45
C ALA A 366 -22.69 -4.96 -9.76
N PRO A 367 -22.07 -4.73 -10.93
CA PRO A 367 -22.59 -5.25 -12.19
C PRO A 367 -22.50 -6.77 -12.23
N ASP A 368 -23.30 -7.41 -13.11
CA ASP A 368 -23.28 -8.86 -13.27
C ASP A 368 -21.89 -9.37 -13.69
N ALA A 369 -21.43 -10.46 -13.08
CA ALA A 369 -20.16 -11.08 -13.43
C ALA A 369 -20.24 -11.72 -14.82
N THR A 370 -19.24 -11.45 -15.67
CA THR A 370 -19.09 -12.07 -17.00
C THR A 370 -18.06 -13.19 -17.01
N ALA A 371 -17.18 -13.22 -16.01
CA ALA A 371 -16.15 -14.22 -15.81
C ALA A 371 -15.83 -14.40 -14.33
N SER A 372 -15.11 -15.46 -13.99
CA SER A 372 -14.59 -15.70 -12.65
C SER A 372 -13.15 -16.21 -12.70
N MET A 373 -12.37 -15.83 -11.69
CA MET A 373 -10.99 -16.24 -11.48
C MET A 373 -10.85 -16.80 -10.07
N PHE A 374 -10.53 -18.09 -9.97
CA PHE A 374 -10.28 -18.74 -8.69
C PHE A 374 -8.79 -18.70 -8.37
N LEU A 375 -8.45 -18.11 -7.24
CA LEU A 375 -7.09 -18.02 -6.73
C LEU A 375 -6.97 -18.74 -5.40
N ARG A 376 -6.07 -19.69 -5.37
CA ARG A 376 -5.57 -20.27 -4.13
C ARG A 376 -4.28 -19.54 -3.77
N ALA A 377 -4.29 -18.83 -2.65
CA ALA A 377 -3.10 -18.21 -2.08
C ALA A 377 -2.52 -19.15 -1.02
N ASN A 378 -1.23 -19.42 -1.08
CA ASN A 378 -0.54 -20.26 -0.11
C ASN A 378 0.98 -20.09 -0.23
N PHE A 379 1.70 -20.65 0.75
CA PHE A 379 3.12 -20.94 0.63
C PHE A 379 3.32 -22.41 0.30
N GLU A 380 4.31 -22.71 -0.55
CA GLU A 380 4.71 -24.08 -0.85
C GLU A 380 6.23 -24.22 -0.68
N ILE A 381 6.64 -25.34 -0.09
CA ILE A 381 8.05 -25.68 0.06
C ILE A 381 8.44 -26.51 -1.15
N GLY A 382 9.27 -25.91 -2.00
CA GLY A 382 9.79 -26.59 -3.19
C GLY A 382 11.08 -27.36 -2.93
N ALA A 383 11.78 -27.64 -4.04
CA ALA A 383 13.11 -28.22 -3.99
C ALA A 383 14.04 -27.36 -3.11
N TRP A 384 15.03 -27.99 -2.49
CA TRP A 384 15.97 -27.33 -1.60
C TRP A 384 15.37 -26.66 -0.36
N ARG A 385 14.11 -27.03 0.00
CA ARG A 385 13.39 -26.49 1.16
C ARG A 385 13.18 -24.97 1.10
N LEU A 386 13.04 -24.43 -0.11
CA LEU A 386 12.72 -23.04 -0.35
C LEU A 386 11.21 -22.85 -0.27
N SER A 387 10.75 -22.03 0.69
CA SER A 387 9.35 -21.62 0.80
C SER A 387 9.06 -20.43 -0.11
N ARG A 388 7.99 -20.50 -0.89
CA ARG A 388 7.60 -19.43 -1.81
C ARG A 388 6.11 -19.19 -1.78
N GLY A 389 5.74 -17.91 -1.85
CA GLY A 389 4.36 -17.48 -1.99
C GLY A 389 3.82 -17.79 -3.39
N MET A 390 2.57 -18.25 -3.46
CA MET A 390 1.98 -18.72 -4.71
C MET A 390 0.55 -18.28 -4.90
N PHE A 391 0.19 -18.02 -6.15
CA PHE A 391 -1.18 -18.12 -6.62
C PHE A 391 -1.36 -19.38 -7.46
N ASN A 392 -2.24 -20.28 -7.02
CA ASN A 392 -2.45 -21.60 -7.63
C ASN A 392 -1.14 -22.41 -7.66
N LYS A 393 -0.51 -22.55 -8.82
CA LYS A 393 0.78 -23.23 -9.00
C LYS A 393 1.88 -22.29 -9.47
N SER A 394 1.64 -20.98 -9.41
CA SER A 394 2.56 -19.96 -9.88
C SER A 394 3.19 -19.23 -8.72
N SER A 395 4.51 -19.18 -8.71
CA SER A 395 5.26 -18.24 -7.90
C SER A 395 5.88 -17.19 -8.81
N TRP A 396 5.50 -15.94 -8.60
CA TRP A 396 5.86 -14.85 -9.51
C TRP A 396 7.37 -14.60 -9.55
N HIS A 397 7.91 -14.66 -10.75
CA HIS A 397 9.30 -14.36 -11.04
C HIS A 397 9.36 -13.51 -12.32
N GLY A 398 8.85 -12.27 -12.25
CA GLY A 398 8.72 -11.38 -13.38
C GLY A 398 10.05 -11.00 -14.01
N ASN A 399 10.06 -10.87 -15.33
CA ASN A 399 11.23 -10.43 -16.07
C ASN A 399 11.40 -8.92 -15.97
N ILE A 400 12.37 -8.45 -15.20
CA ILE A 400 12.59 -7.03 -14.93
C ILE A 400 13.10 -6.24 -16.16
N SER A 401 13.73 -6.91 -17.12
CA SER A 401 14.21 -6.30 -18.36
C SER A 401 13.25 -6.45 -19.55
N SER A 402 12.15 -7.19 -19.36
CA SER A 402 11.09 -7.36 -20.37
C SER A 402 9.72 -7.45 -19.69
N PRO A 403 9.16 -6.32 -19.22
CA PRO A 403 7.91 -6.27 -18.47
C PRO A 403 6.73 -6.88 -19.21
N THR A 404 5.75 -7.37 -18.45
CA THR A 404 4.51 -7.98 -18.98
C THR A 404 3.83 -7.07 -20.01
N LEU A 405 3.70 -5.77 -19.72
CA LEU A 405 3.12 -4.77 -20.61
C LEU A 405 3.80 -4.74 -21.99
N PHE A 406 5.14 -4.76 -21.99
CA PHE A 406 5.95 -4.65 -23.21
C PHE A 406 5.80 -5.90 -24.06
N ARG A 407 5.85 -7.09 -23.45
CA ARG A 407 5.67 -8.37 -24.16
C ARG A 407 4.28 -8.52 -24.77
N ILE A 408 3.24 -8.04 -24.09
CA ILE A 408 1.88 -8.04 -24.64
C ILE A 408 1.78 -7.06 -25.83
N ALA A 409 2.33 -5.83 -25.68
CA ALA A 409 2.33 -4.85 -26.77
C ALA A 409 3.11 -5.36 -28.00
N GLU A 410 4.27 -5.99 -27.80
CA GLU A 410 5.06 -6.60 -28.86
C GLU A 410 4.32 -7.73 -29.55
N ALA A 411 3.73 -8.65 -28.77
CA ALA A 411 2.94 -9.77 -29.33
C ALA A 411 1.74 -9.25 -30.15
N ALA A 412 1.10 -8.15 -29.74
CA ALA A 412 -0.02 -7.53 -30.44
C ALA A 412 0.39 -6.85 -31.76
N GLN A 413 1.65 -6.44 -31.91
CA GLN A 413 2.16 -5.81 -33.14
C GLN A 413 2.47 -6.82 -34.23
N THR A 414 2.61 -8.10 -33.89
CA THR A 414 2.83 -9.15 -34.88
C THR A 414 1.57 -9.37 -35.72
N ASP A 415 1.74 -9.68 -37.01
CA ASP A 415 0.59 -10.08 -37.88
C ASP A 415 0.08 -11.49 -37.56
N ASN A 416 0.73 -12.19 -36.64
CA ASN A 416 0.33 -13.51 -36.20
C ASN A 416 -0.71 -13.42 -35.09
N LYS A 417 -1.98 -13.64 -35.41
CA LYS A 417 -3.09 -13.65 -34.43
C LYS A 417 -2.97 -14.69 -33.32
N THR A 418 -2.08 -15.69 -33.50
CA THR A 418 -1.83 -16.69 -32.45
C THR A 418 -0.77 -16.23 -31.43
N ALA A 419 -0.04 -15.15 -31.72
CA ALA A 419 0.96 -14.59 -30.79
C ALA A 419 0.30 -13.96 -29.55
N LEU A 420 -0.89 -13.34 -29.71
CA LEU A 420 -1.72 -12.86 -28.61
C LEU A 420 -3.16 -13.30 -28.87
N PRO A 421 -3.62 -14.40 -28.30
CA PRO A 421 -4.98 -14.90 -28.51
C PRO A 421 -6.01 -13.98 -27.87
N GLU A 422 -7.12 -13.73 -28.55
CA GLU A 422 -8.30 -13.06 -27.99
C GLU A 422 -9.07 -14.05 -27.11
N MET A 423 -8.83 -14.01 -25.81
CA MET A 423 -9.48 -14.88 -24.82
C MET A 423 -9.60 -14.20 -23.47
N THR A 424 -10.48 -14.71 -22.61
CA THR A 424 -10.50 -14.40 -21.17
C THR A 424 -10.02 -15.64 -20.42
N GLY A 425 -8.93 -15.49 -19.66
CA GLY A 425 -8.29 -16.58 -18.92
C GLY A 425 -6.78 -16.45 -18.85
N VAL A 426 -6.11 -17.53 -18.43
CA VAL A 426 -4.65 -17.55 -18.25
C VAL A 426 -3.93 -17.57 -19.60
N ASN A 427 -3.04 -16.61 -19.84
CA ASN A 427 -2.24 -16.55 -21.04
C ASN A 427 -1.00 -17.46 -20.91
N THR A 428 -1.04 -18.60 -21.59
CA THR A 428 0.06 -19.57 -21.64
C THR A 428 0.86 -19.49 -22.95
N VAL A 429 0.55 -18.53 -23.83
CA VAL A 429 1.22 -18.35 -25.12
C VAL A 429 2.43 -17.44 -24.98
N VAL A 430 2.25 -16.31 -24.28
CA VAL A 430 3.30 -15.29 -24.09
C VAL A 430 4.09 -15.54 -22.81
N PHE A 431 3.45 -16.15 -21.80
CA PHE A 431 4.00 -16.29 -20.45
C PHE A 431 4.08 -17.76 -20.00
N ASN A 432 5.05 -18.05 -19.17
CA ASN A 432 5.09 -19.32 -18.43
C ASN A 432 4.21 -19.21 -17.19
N PRO A 433 3.08 -19.92 -17.08
CA PRO A 433 2.15 -19.77 -15.97
C PRO A 433 2.68 -20.26 -14.62
N GLU A 434 3.82 -20.98 -14.59
CA GLU A 434 4.45 -21.40 -13.33
C GLU A 434 5.26 -20.28 -12.67
N THR A 435 5.76 -19.34 -13.49
CA THR A 435 6.61 -18.23 -13.01
C THR A 435 6.02 -16.86 -13.27
N GLU A 436 5.07 -16.75 -14.19
CA GLU A 436 4.41 -15.50 -14.56
C GLU A 436 2.92 -15.77 -14.84
N PHE A 437 2.13 -15.84 -13.78
CA PHE A 437 0.69 -16.04 -13.91
C PHE A 437 0.03 -14.76 -14.41
N VAL A 438 -0.32 -14.73 -15.70
CA VAL A 438 -0.97 -13.60 -16.35
C VAL A 438 -2.39 -14.00 -16.77
N TYR A 439 -3.39 -13.42 -16.11
CA TYR A 439 -4.80 -13.53 -16.48
C TYR A 439 -5.16 -12.40 -17.43
N GLN A 440 -5.55 -12.72 -18.64
CA GLN A 440 -5.94 -11.71 -19.62
C GLN A 440 -7.43 -11.65 -19.86
N THR A 441 -7.92 -10.49 -20.33
CA THR A 441 -9.29 -10.32 -20.81
C THR A 441 -9.32 -9.72 -22.21
N THR A 442 -10.31 -10.12 -22.99
CA THR A 442 -10.70 -9.47 -24.24
C THR A 442 -12.03 -8.75 -24.03
N GLY A 443 -12.08 -7.47 -24.40
CA GLY A 443 -13.20 -6.58 -24.07
C GLY A 443 -13.26 -6.24 -22.57
N ILE A 444 -14.23 -5.41 -22.21
CA ILE A 444 -14.52 -5.12 -20.80
C ILE A 444 -15.15 -6.36 -20.18
N GLN A 445 -14.54 -6.85 -19.11
CA GLN A 445 -15.04 -7.98 -18.35
C GLN A 445 -15.31 -7.57 -16.89
N THR A 446 -16.40 -8.05 -16.35
CA THR A 446 -16.67 -8.00 -14.92
C THR A 446 -16.27 -9.36 -14.34
N VAL A 447 -15.21 -9.37 -13.53
CA VAL A 447 -14.59 -10.63 -13.07
C VAL A 447 -14.78 -10.77 -11.56
N ASP A 448 -15.38 -11.90 -11.15
CA ASP A 448 -15.32 -12.32 -9.76
C ASP A 448 -13.95 -12.93 -9.47
N ILE A 449 -13.16 -12.26 -8.65
CA ILE A 449 -11.90 -12.76 -8.14
C ILE A 449 -12.19 -13.43 -6.80
N ILE A 450 -12.11 -14.75 -6.78
CA ILE A 450 -12.41 -15.58 -5.63
C ILE A 450 -11.08 -16.04 -5.06
N ILE A 451 -10.70 -15.49 -3.91
CA ILE A 451 -9.43 -15.78 -3.27
C ILE A 451 -9.66 -16.68 -2.06
N SER A 452 -9.10 -17.87 -2.09
CA SER A 452 -9.10 -18.80 -0.97
C SER A 452 -7.69 -18.86 -0.39
N ASN A 453 -7.54 -18.51 0.88
CA ASN A 453 -6.27 -18.52 1.58
C ASN A 453 -6.07 -19.89 2.25
N PHE A 454 -4.97 -20.56 1.91
CA PHE A 454 -4.56 -21.85 2.46
C PHE A 454 -3.37 -21.73 3.42
N ASP A 455 -2.96 -20.50 3.69
CA ASP A 455 -1.93 -20.16 4.66
C ASP A 455 -2.57 -19.78 6.01
N ASP A 456 -1.83 -19.87 7.09
CA ASP A 456 -2.28 -19.49 8.43
C ASP A 456 -2.20 -17.97 8.67
N GLY A 457 -1.39 -17.25 7.87
CA GLY A 457 -1.30 -15.80 7.87
C GLY A 457 -2.43 -15.10 7.11
N ALA A 458 -2.71 -13.86 7.48
CA ALA A 458 -3.62 -12.99 6.74
C ALA A 458 -2.89 -12.26 5.61
N HIS A 459 -3.54 -12.14 4.45
CA HIS A 459 -2.96 -11.50 3.28
C HIS A 459 -3.80 -10.30 2.80
N PRO A 460 -3.26 -9.06 2.84
CA PRO A 460 -3.87 -7.91 2.18
C PRO A 460 -3.58 -7.98 0.67
N PHE A 461 -4.58 -8.29 -0.15
CA PHE A 461 -4.46 -8.33 -1.61
C PHE A 461 -4.86 -7.00 -2.24
N HIS A 462 -3.96 -6.48 -3.06
CA HIS A 462 -4.13 -5.23 -3.79
C HIS A 462 -4.17 -5.46 -5.30
N LEU A 463 -5.13 -4.82 -5.97
CA LEU A 463 -5.24 -4.79 -7.43
C LEU A 463 -4.89 -3.38 -7.94
N HIS A 464 -3.84 -3.29 -8.76
CA HIS A 464 -3.43 -2.04 -9.39
C HIS A 464 -4.45 -1.55 -10.43
N GLY A 465 -4.54 -0.25 -10.60
CA GLY A 465 -5.32 0.39 -11.64
C GLY A 465 -6.84 0.28 -11.52
N HIS A 466 -7.36 -0.37 -10.48
CA HIS A 466 -8.78 -0.63 -10.28
C HIS A 466 -9.18 -0.53 -8.82
N LYS A 467 -10.45 -0.17 -8.58
CA LYS A 467 -11.17 -0.52 -7.36
C LYS A 467 -12.09 -1.71 -7.64
N PHE A 468 -12.26 -2.57 -6.68
CA PHE A 468 -13.18 -3.70 -6.74
C PHE A 468 -14.28 -3.56 -5.69
N PHE A 469 -15.40 -4.20 -5.95
CA PHE A 469 -16.50 -4.37 -5.02
C PHE A 469 -16.18 -5.52 -4.06
N VAL A 470 -16.20 -5.29 -2.76
CA VAL A 470 -16.05 -6.34 -1.75
C VAL A 470 -17.42 -6.98 -1.54
N LEU A 471 -17.60 -8.18 -2.09
CA LEU A 471 -18.91 -8.85 -2.07
C LEU A 471 -19.08 -9.74 -0.86
N LYS A 472 -18.03 -10.45 -0.47
CA LYS A 472 -18.06 -11.37 0.68
C LYS A 472 -16.66 -11.64 1.21
N GLN A 473 -16.53 -11.70 2.53
CA GLN A 473 -15.35 -12.18 3.24
C GLN A 473 -15.80 -13.21 4.28
N SER A 474 -15.03 -14.26 4.45
CA SER A 474 -15.28 -15.29 5.45
C SER A 474 -13.98 -15.71 6.13
N PRO A 475 -13.95 -15.76 7.46
CA PRO A 475 -12.75 -16.15 8.20
C PRO A 475 -12.50 -17.67 8.17
N THR A 476 -13.46 -18.47 7.68
CA THR A 476 -13.38 -19.92 7.72
C THR A 476 -14.10 -20.55 6.53
N GLY A 477 -13.76 -21.82 6.26
CA GLY A 477 -14.42 -22.63 5.24
C GLY A 477 -13.90 -22.35 3.84
N TYR A 478 -14.71 -22.68 2.86
CA TYR A 478 -14.37 -22.56 1.44
C TYR A 478 -15.38 -21.68 0.71
N PRO A 479 -14.99 -20.99 -0.36
CA PRO A 479 -15.94 -20.31 -1.22
C PRO A 479 -16.91 -21.32 -1.85
N PRO A 480 -18.12 -20.87 -2.29
CA PRO A 480 -19.06 -21.73 -3.00
C PRO A 480 -18.43 -22.46 -4.18
N GLU A 481 -18.83 -23.72 -4.40
CA GLU A 481 -18.23 -24.58 -5.43
C GLU A 481 -18.55 -24.13 -6.87
N SER A 482 -19.59 -23.32 -7.04
CA SER A 482 -20.02 -22.82 -8.35
C SER A 482 -20.36 -21.33 -8.32
N THR A 483 -20.14 -20.66 -9.45
CA THR A 483 -20.55 -19.28 -9.65
C THR A 483 -22.05 -19.06 -9.50
N ALA A 484 -22.87 -20.04 -9.91
CA ALA A 484 -24.33 -19.97 -9.74
C ALA A 484 -24.79 -20.05 -8.28
N GLU A 485 -24.07 -20.76 -7.44
CA GLU A 485 -24.30 -20.78 -6.00
C GLU A 485 -23.90 -19.48 -5.35
N LEU A 486 -22.71 -18.98 -5.68
CA LEU A 486 -22.20 -17.68 -5.23
C LEU A 486 -23.19 -16.56 -5.57
N GLU A 487 -23.62 -16.45 -6.83
CA GLU A 487 -24.59 -15.42 -7.26
C GLU A 487 -25.91 -15.49 -6.47
N ARG A 488 -26.42 -16.69 -6.21
CA ARG A 488 -27.64 -16.85 -5.39
C ARG A 488 -27.43 -16.36 -3.94
N GLU A 489 -26.28 -16.64 -3.34
CA GLU A 489 -25.95 -16.18 -1.99
C GLU A 489 -25.81 -14.67 -1.94
N LEU A 490 -25.07 -14.08 -2.88
CA LEU A 490 -24.85 -12.63 -2.96
C LEU A 490 -26.17 -11.87 -3.18
N ALA A 491 -27.02 -12.35 -4.08
CA ALA A 491 -28.34 -11.77 -4.32
C ALA A 491 -29.25 -11.88 -3.07
N ALA A 492 -29.24 -13.02 -2.38
CA ALA A 492 -30.05 -13.23 -1.17
C ALA A 492 -29.61 -12.36 0.02
N SER A 493 -28.33 -12.01 0.08
CA SER A 493 -27.77 -11.16 1.16
C SER A 493 -27.90 -9.65 0.89
N GLY A 494 -28.28 -9.22 -0.35
CA GLY A 494 -28.25 -7.84 -0.76
C GLY A 494 -26.83 -7.27 -0.97
N ALA A 495 -25.81 -8.13 -0.99
CA ALA A 495 -24.41 -7.74 -1.12
C ALA A 495 -24.08 -7.05 -2.46
N LEU A 496 -24.97 -7.16 -3.46
CA LEU A 496 -24.78 -6.56 -4.78
C LEU A 496 -25.31 -5.13 -4.90
N GLU A 497 -26.12 -4.65 -3.96
CA GLU A 497 -26.85 -3.36 -4.11
C GLU A 497 -25.94 -2.13 -3.99
N ASN A 498 -25.05 -2.12 -3.01
CA ASN A 498 -24.08 -1.04 -2.80
C ASN A 498 -22.89 -1.53 -1.95
N PRO A 499 -22.10 -2.48 -2.43
CA PRO A 499 -20.97 -3.01 -1.68
C PRO A 499 -19.85 -1.97 -1.53
N LEU A 500 -19.04 -2.12 -0.49
CA LEU A 500 -17.84 -1.33 -0.31
C LEU A 500 -16.92 -1.50 -1.53
N ARG A 501 -16.42 -0.40 -2.04
CA ARG A 501 -15.40 -0.36 -3.10
C ARG A 501 -14.06 0.03 -2.50
N ARG A 502 -13.03 -0.76 -2.77
CA ARG A 502 -11.66 -0.49 -2.30
C ARG A 502 -10.65 -1.13 -3.25
N ASP A 503 -9.38 -0.86 -3.07
CA ASP A 503 -8.31 -1.44 -3.88
C ASP A 503 -7.49 -2.50 -3.14
N THR A 504 -7.66 -2.62 -1.82
CA THR A 504 -6.92 -3.56 -0.98
C THR A 504 -7.86 -4.27 -0.01
N VAL A 505 -7.95 -5.61 -0.09
CA VAL A 505 -8.79 -6.45 0.78
C VAL A 505 -7.95 -7.49 1.48
N THR A 506 -8.22 -7.73 2.76
CA THR A 506 -7.51 -8.77 3.52
C THR A 506 -8.30 -10.06 3.52
N VAL A 507 -7.61 -11.17 3.24
CA VAL A 507 -8.12 -12.52 3.40
C VAL A 507 -7.44 -13.17 4.60
N GLN A 508 -8.21 -13.48 5.63
CA GLN A 508 -7.71 -14.10 6.86
C GLN A 508 -7.09 -15.48 6.60
N GLY A 509 -6.23 -15.93 7.52
CA GLY A 509 -5.69 -17.28 7.49
C GLY A 509 -6.80 -18.32 7.40
N TYR A 510 -6.69 -19.24 6.45
CA TYR A 510 -7.70 -20.28 6.14
C TYR A 510 -9.10 -19.76 5.78
N GLY A 511 -9.21 -18.46 5.50
CA GLY A 511 -10.42 -17.80 5.05
C GLY A 511 -10.50 -17.64 3.54
N TRP A 512 -11.50 -16.89 3.10
CA TRP A 512 -11.67 -16.56 1.68
C TRP A 512 -12.39 -15.24 1.49
N ALA A 513 -12.22 -14.65 0.32
CA ALA A 513 -12.95 -13.45 -0.10
C ALA A 513 -13.41 -13.56 -1.55
N VAL A 514 -14.51 -12.86 -1.85
CA VAL A 514 -14.97 -12.60 -3.21
C VAL A 514 -14.96 -11.10 -3.43
N VAL A 515 -14.17 -10.66 -4.41
CA VAL A 515 -14.18 -9.30 -4.89
C VAL A 515 -14.55 -9.28 -6.37
N ARG A 516 -15.34 -8.30 -6.79
CA ARG A 516 -15.76 -8.14 -8.20
C ARG A 516 -15.07 -6.91 -8.78
N ALA A 517 -14.26 -7.12 -9.82
CA ALA A 517 -13.57 -6.07 -10.54
C ALA A 517 -14.14 -5.87 -11.93
N VAL A 518 -14.39 -4.62 -12.32
CA VAL A 518 -14.68 -4.26 -13.71
C VAL A 518 -13.35 -3.96 -14.39
N LEU A 519 -12.90 -4.84 -15.26
CA LEU A 519 -11.63 -4.74 -15.97
C LEU A 519 -11.83 -3.91 -17.26
N ASP A 520 -12.11 -2.63 -17.10
CA ASP A 520 -12.34 -1.66 -18.16
C ASP A 520 -11.11 -0.79 -18.46
N ASN A 521 -10.16 -0.75 -17.56
CA ASN A 521 -8.90 -0.01 -17.69
C ASN A 521 -7.85 -0.85 -18.41
N ALA A 522 -7.59 -0.51 -19.67
CA ALA A 522 -6.68 -1.27 -20.54
C ALA A 522 -5.23 -1.20 -20.03
N GLY A 523 -4.55 -2.35 -19.94
CA GLY A 523 -3.16 -2.40 -19.47
C GLY A 523 -2.80 -3.73 -18.79
N ALA A 524 -1.58 -3.80 -18.29
CA ALA A 524 -1.09 -4.87 -17.43
C ALA A 524 -1.03 -4.37 -15.98
N TRP A 525 -1.71 -5.06 -15.06
CA TRP A 525 -1.92 -4.62 -13.69
C TRP A 525 -1.49 -5.69 -12.70
N ALA A 526 -0.76 -5.32 -11.65
CA ALA A 526 -0.44 -6.26 -10.60
C ALA A 526 -1.68 -6.60 -9.76
N LEU A 527 -1.84 -7.88 -9.41
CA LEU A 527 -2.62 -8.34 -8.27
C LEU A 527 -1.65 -9.09 -7.35
N ARG A 528 -1.44 -8.58 -6.13
CA ARG A 528 -0.42 -9.12 -5.23
C ARG A 528 -0.82 -9.04 -3.77
N CYS A 529 -0.22 -9.88 -2.94
CA CYS A 529 -0.20 -9.64 -1.51
C CYS A 529 0.60 -8.37 -1.20
N HIS A 530 0.03 -7.43 -0.42
CA HIS A 530 0.72 -6.19 -0.08
C HIS A 530 1.58 -6.31 1.20
N ASN A 531 1.59 -7.47 1.86
CA ASN A 531 2.74 -7.84 2.67
C ASN A 531 3.94 -7.93 1.71
N ALA A 532 4.91 -7.03 1.90
CA ALA A 532 6.00 -6.85 0.94
C ALA A 532 6.88 -8.10 0.83
N TRP A 533 7.08 -8.83 1.94
CA TRP A 533 7.83 -10.08 1.98
C TRP A 533 7.14 -11.17 1.15
N HIS A 534 5.81 -11.30 1.29
CA HIS A 534 4.99 -12.25 0.52
C HIS A 534 5.00 -11.93 -0.98
N GLY A 535 4.83 -10.66 -1.33
CA GLY A 535 4.89 -10.21 -2.72
C GLY A 535 6.22 -10.57 -3.39
N GLU A 536 7.34 -10.34 -2.67
CA GLU A 536 8.68 -10.64 -3.16
C GLU A 536 9.03 -12.14 -3.12
N SER A 537 8.37 -12.91 -2.27
CA SER A 537 8.51 -14.38 -2.27
C SER A 537 7.74 -15.06 -3.42
N GLY A 538 6.91 -14.31 -4.17
CA GLY A 538 6.20 -14.81 -5.35
C GLY A 538 4.67 -14.71 -5.29
N MET A 539 4.05 -14.21 -4.21
CA MET A 539 2.58 -14.05 -4.11
C MET A 539 2.10 -12.83 -4.89
N THR A 540 2.33 -12.88 -6.20
CA THR A 540 2.03 -11.84 -7.19
C THR A 540 1.55 -12.49 -8.47
N MET A 541 0.70 -11.80 -9.23
CA MET A 541 0.29 -12.14 -10.59
C MET A 541 0.00 -10.86 -11.39
N ALA A 542 -0.20 -10.98 -12.69
CA ALA A 542 -0.63 -9.86 -13.52
C ALA A 542 -2.02 -10.10 -14.10
N VAL A 543 -2.80 -9.02 -14.20
CA VAL A 543 -4.07 -8.95 -14.92
C VAL A 543 -3.86 -8.10 -16.17
N ALA A 544 -3.91 -8.71 -17.36
CA ALA A 544 -3.83 -8.02 -18.64
C ALA A 544 -5.23 -7.71 -19.13
N ALA A 545 -5.71 -6.50 -18.83
CA ALA A 545 -7.06 -6.07 -19.17
C ALA A 545 -7.15 -5.56 -20.61
N ARG A 546 -8.17 -6.00 -21.36
CA ARG A 546 -8.52 -5.49 -22.68
C ARG A 546 -7.38 -5.61 -23.71
N VAL A 547 -6.80 -6.80 -23.82
CA VAL A 547 -5.65 -7.06 -24.71
C VAL A 547 -5.94 -6.79 -26.19
N GLU A 548 -7.21 -6.71 -26.62
CA GLU A 548 -7.59 -6.29 -27.97
C GLU A 548 -7.14 -4.86 -28.30
N THR A 549 -6.88 -4.03 -27.28
CA THR A 549 -6.38 -2.66 -27.44
C THR A 549 -4.86 -2.57 -27.47
N ALA A 550 -4.14 -3.68 -27.21
CA ALA A 550 -2.70 -3.70 -26.96
C ALA A 550 -1.85 -3.16 -28.13
N ARG A 551 -2.35 -3.18 -29.37
CA ARG A 551 -1.68 -2.52 -30.51
C ARG A 551 -1.50 -1.03 -30.33
N GLY A 552 -2.34 -0.38 -29.53
CA GLY A 552 -2.27 1.04 -29.20
C GLY A 552 -1.52 1.34 -27.91
N TRP A 553 -1.00 0.32 -27.22
CA TRP A 553 -0.24 0.57 -25.99
C TRP A 553 1.14 1.14 -26.33
N GLU A 554 1.35 2.37 -25.89
CA GLU A 554 2.61 3.05 -26.10
C GLU A 554 3.65 2.54 -25.07
N VAL A 555 4.63 1.81 -25.55
CA VAL A 555 5.80 1.34 -24.81
C VAL A 555 7.06 1.73 -25.58
N ALA A 556 7.31 3.02 -25.65
CA ALA A 556 8.36 3.60 -26.48
C ALA A 556 9.03 4.76 -25.73
N GLY A 557 10.14 5.25 -26.27
CA GLY A 557 10.78 6.43 -25.71
C GLY A 557 11.53 6.20 -24.40
N GLU A 558 11.19 6.95 -23.36
CA GLU A 558 11.89 6.91 -22.06
C GLU A 558 11.65 5.59 -21.33
N GLU A 559 10.45 5.02 -21.42
CA GLU A 559 10.06 3.75 -20.79
C GLU A 559 10.86 2.56 -21.35
N ALA A 560 10.94 2.43 -22.67
CA ALA A 560 11.69 1.35 -23.31
C ALA A 560 13.20 1.48 -23.05
N ARG A 561 13.70 2.72 -23.01
CA ARG A 561 15.11 3.00 -22.75
C ARG A 561 15.56 2.51 -21.38
N LEU A 562 14.69 2.53 -20.36
CA LEU A 562 15.06 2.03 -19.03
C LEU A 562 15.53 0.58 -19.08
N CYS A 563 14.94 -0.25 -19.96
CA CYS A 563 15.26 -1.68 -20.07
C CYS A 563 16.65 -1.95 -20.71
N GLU A 564 17.23 -0.97 -21.36
CA GLU A 564 18.53 -1.07 -22.03
C GLU A 564 19.71 -0.59 -21.14
N LEU A 565 19.39 -0.01 -19.98
CA LEU A 565 20.40 0.57 -19.12
C LEU A 565 21.08 -0.49 -18.26
N PRO A 566 22.40 -0.38 -17.99
CA PRO A 566 23.07 -1.24 -17.03
C PRO A 566 22.65 -0.89 -15.59
N GLY A 567 22.77 -1.87 -14.68
CA GLY A 567 22.50 -1.68 -13.26
C GLY A 567 21.02 -1.76 -12.89
N ILE A 568 20.19 -2.31 -13.78
CA ILE A 568 18.77 -2.59 -13.52
C ILE A 568 18.55 -3.98 -12.89
N GLU A 569 19.58 -4.84 -12.85
CA GLU A 569 19.48 -6.15 -12.28
C GLU A 569 19.08 -6.07 -10.81
N ARG A 570 18.19 -6.95 -10.40
CA ARG A 570 17.96 -7.17 -8.98
C ARG A 570 19.16 -7.89 -8.39
N GLY A 571 19.46 -7.62 -7.13
CA GLY A 571 20.53 -8.36 -6.42
C GLY A 571 20.29 -9.87 -6.45
N ALA A 572 21.38 -10.65 -6.28
CA ALA A 572 21.31 -12.10 -6.22
C ALA A 572 20.36 -12.56 -5.09
N ARG A 573 19.52 -13.55 -5.39
CA ARG A 573 18.63 -14.20 -4.43
C ARG A 573 19.05 -15.64 -4.23
N PRO A 574 18.78 -16.26 -3.07
CA PRO A 574 19.18 -17.64 -2.79
C PRO A 574 18.69 -18.67 -3.82
N ASP A 575 17.62 -18.37 -4.51
CA ASP A 575 16.91 -19.25 -5.45
C ASP A 575 17.16 -18.98 -6.93
N ASP A 576 17.93 -17.98 -7.31
CA ASP A 576 18.09 -17.57 -8.72
C ASP A 576 18.58 -18.68 -9.66
N GLY A 577 19.28 -19.69 -9.13
CA GLY A 577 19.77 -20.82 -9.91
C GLY A 577 18.94 -22.10 -9.84
N ILE A 578 17.95 -22.20 -8.94
CA ILE A 578 17.31 -23.49 -8.61
C ILE A 578 15.78 -23.43 -8.59
N TRP A 579 15.20 -22.25 -8.70
CA TRP A 579 13.78 -22.04 -8.48
C TRP A 579 12.88 -22.54 -9.63
N VAL A 580 13.32 -22.43 -10.87
CA VAL A 580 12.46 -22.65 -12.03
C VAL A 580 12.13 -24.12 -12.24
N GLY A 581 10.88 -24.52 -12.06
CA GLY A 581 10.34 -25.79 -12.51
C GLY A 581 10.52 -26.99 -11.60
N ASN A 582 10.88 -26.81 -10.34
CA ASN A 582 11.13 -27.91 -9.41
C ASN A 582 10.04 -28.17 -8.35
N PHE A 583 8.82 -27.68 -8.57
CA PHE A 583 7.62 -28.19 -7.88
C PHE A 583 7.06 -29.39 -8.69
N GLY A 584 7.77 -30.47 -8.73
CA GLY A 584 7.35 -31.68 -9.40
C GLY A 584 6.90 -32.74 -8.43
#